data_0ee7bc4732e60b8ac0f5538c13f034d8
#
_entry.id   0ee7bc4732e60b8ac0f5538c13f034d8
#
_cell.length_a   1.000
_cell.length_b   1.000
_cell.length_c   1.000
_cell.angle_alpha   90.00
_cell.angle_beta   90.00
_cell.angle_gamma   90.00
#
_symmetry.space_group_name_H-M   'P 1'
#
loop_
_entity.id
_entity.type
_entity.pdbx_description
1 polymer ?
#
loop_
_entity_poly.entity_id
_entity_poly.type
_entity_poly.pdbx_seq_one_letter_code
_entity_poly.pdbx_strand_id
1 'polypeptide(L)'
;MNFERARFNMVEQQVRTWEVLDSKVLGLMESVHREDFVPARYRKLAFADLAIPLAMGQSMMCPRVEGRMLQSLDVQKADSVLEIGTGSGFITACLSALARCVVSVELFEELFLEAEIRLRARNSQNTELCVGDVMSGWQPQQAHDVVVVTGSVPAVPEFFRDWVNPGGRMFVVVGESPAMQACLLTRGVFSDWREESLFETDLLCLVNSTAPAGFDF
;
A
#
# COMPACT_ATOMS: atom_id res chain seq x y z
N MET A 1 12.77 -23.71 8.57
CA MET A 1 11.87 -23.38 7.45
C MET A 1 12.73 -22.96 6.28
N ASN A 2 12.49 -23.46 5.09
CA ASN A 2 13.13 -22.94 3.88
C ASN A 2 12.32 -21.77 3.37
N PHE A 3 12.82 -20.55 3.55
CA PHE A 3 12.13 -19.31 3.21
C PHE A 3 11.99 -19.10 1.69
N GLU A 4 12.98 -19.49 0.90
CA GLU A 4 12.89 -19.38 -0.56
C GLU A 4 11.73 -20.22 -1.12
N ARG A 5 11.64 -21.48 -0.70
CA ARG A 5 10.55 -22.36 -1.10
C ARG A 5 9.19 -21.86 -0.60
N ALA A 6 9.14 -21.33 0.64
CA ALA A 6 7.90 -20.81 1.20
C ALA A 6 7.42 -19.55 0.45
N ARG A 7 8.36 -18.67 0.07
CA ARG A 7 8.08 -17.47 -0.74
C ARG A 7 7.60 -17.85 -2.14
N PHE A 8 8.29 -18.75 -2.82
CA PHE A 8 7.87 -19.29 -4.10
C PHE A 8 6.45 -19.87 -4.04
N ASN A 9 6.15 -20.70 -3.01
CA ASN A 9 4.82 -21.26 -2.85
C ASN A 9 3.75 -20.17 -2.58
N MET A 10 4.06 -19.13 -1.80
CA MET A 10 3.17 -18.00 -1.58
C MET A 10 2.85 -17.30 -2.92
N VAL A 11 3.86 -17.01 -3.73
CA VAL A 11 3.65 -16.34 -5.03
C VAL A 11 2.81 -17.22 -5.96
N GLU A 12 3.17 -18.50 -6.13
CA GLU A 12 2.51 -19.39 -7.10
C GLU A 12 1.12 -19.86 -6.65
N GLN A 13 0.91 -20.10 -5.35
CA GLN A 13 -0.30 -20.76 -4.87
C GLN A 13 -1.31 -19.82 -4.20
N GLN A 14 -0.89 -18.60 -3.84
CA GLN A 14 -1.76 -17.62 -3.21
C GLN A 14 -1.90 -16.37 -4.09
N VAL A 15 -0.79 -15.73 -4.47
CA VAL A 15 -0.81 -14.47 -5.22
C VAL A 15 -1.27 -14.68 -6.66
N ARG A 16 -0.64 -15.63 -7.40
CA ARG A 16 -0.98 -15.93 -8.79
C ARG A 16 -2.42 -16.41 -8.94
N THR A 17 -2.91 -17.23 -8.02
CA THR A 17 -4.28 -17.76 -8.05
C THR A 17 -5.35 -16.70 -7.79
N TRP A 18 -4.93 -15.54 -7.26
CA TRP A 18 -5.76 -14.34 -7.06
C TRP A 18 -5.67 -13.36 -8.23
N GLU A 19 -5.46 -13.88 -9.45
CA GLU A 19 -5.41 -13.13 -10.70
C GLU A 19 -4.25 -12.09 -10.78
N VAL A 20 -3.18 -12.30 -10.03
CA VAL A 20 -1.94 -11.55 -10.22
C VAL A 20 -1.12 -12.27 -11.28
N LEU A 21 -1.18 -11.79 -12.52
CA LEU A 21 -0.58 -12.43 -13.68
C LEU A 21 0.62 -11.66 -14.24
N ASP A 22 0.82 -10.43 -13.81
CA ASP A 22 1.96 -9.60 -14.19
C ASP A 22 3.26 -10.21 -13.66
N SER A 23 4.12 -10.65 -14.58
CA SER A 23 5.42 -11.25 -14.26
C SER A 23 6.36 -10.30 -13.51
N LYS A 24 6.24 -8.99 -13.71
CA LYS A 24 6.98 -7.94 -13.02
C LYS A 24 6.60 -7.93 -11.52
N VAL A 25 5.29 -8.00 -11.22
CA VAL A 25 4.79 -8.04 -9.84
C VAL A 25 5.14 -9.37 -9.16
N LEU A 26 4.96 -10.50 -9.85
CA LEU A 26 5.32 -11.81 -9.30
C LEU A 26 6.83 -11.89 -8.99
N GLY A 27 7.69 -11.48 -9.94
CA GLY A 27 9.13 -11.43 -9.73
C GLY A 27 9.55 -10.43 -8.62
N LEU A 28 8.83 -9.33 -8.47
CA LEU A 28 9.04 -8.38 -7.38
C LEU A 28 8.75 -9.04 -6.02
N MET A 29 7.62 -9.72 -5.87
CA MET A 29 7.23 -10.40 -4.62
C MET A 29 8.14 -11.59 -4.29
N GLU A 30 8.85 -12.14 -5.26
CA GLU A 30 9.91 -13.11 -5.03
C GLU A 30 11.23 -12.46 -4.57
N SER A 31 11.58 -11.29 -5.12
CA SER A 31 12.87 -10.63 -4.88
C SER A 31 12.88 -9.74 -3.64
N VAL A 32 11.76 -9.11 -3.30
CA VAL A 32 11.60 -8.35 -2.06
C VAL A 32 11.18 -9.31 -0.96
N HIS A 33 12.13 -9.62 -0.07
CA HIS A 33 11.95 -10.65 0.97
C HIS A 33 10.98 -10.17 2.06
N ARG A 34 9.70 -10.55 1.94
CA ARG A 34 8.63 -10.14 2.86
C ARG A 34 8.95 -10.45 4.33
N GLU A 35 9.63 -11.58 4.58
CA GLU A 35 10.05 -12.02 5.92
C GLU A 35 11.03 -11.08 6.64
N ASP A 36 11.65 -10.15 5.92
CA ASP A 36 12.54 -9.16 6.52
C ASP A 36 11.77 -7.93 7.04
N PHE A 37 10.50 -7.79 6.65
CA PHE A 37 9.60 -6.71 7.06
C PHE A 37 8.59 -7.15 8.14
N VAL A 38 8.48 -8.44 8.39
CA VAL A 38 7.58 -8.99 9.40
C VAL A 38 8.25 -8.92 10.78
N PRO A 39 7.52 -8.52 11.85
CA PRO A 39 8.05 -8.58 13.21
C PRO A 39 8.59 -9.97 13.57
N ALA A 40 9.71 -10.03 14.29
CA ALA A 40 10.47 -11.28 14.55
C ALA A 40 9.58 -12.42 15.08
N ARG A 41 8.62 -12.10 15.96
CA ARG A 41 7.66 -13.07 16.53
C ARG A 41 6.75 -13.72 15.50
N TYR A 42 6.49 -13.05 14.36
CA TYR A 42 5.61 -13.52 13.29
C TYR A 42 6.38 -13.92 12.01
N ARG A 43 7.72 -13.90 12.01
CA ARG A 43 8.53 -14.13 10.82
C ARG A 43 8.20 -15.45 10.09
N LYS A 44 7.78 -16.48 10.80
CA LYS A 44 7.36 -17.76 10.20
C LYS A 44 6.01 -17.68 9.48
N LEU A 45 5.20 -16.66 9.74
CA LEU A 45 3.91 -16.39 9.11
C LEU A 45 4.02 -15.44 7.90
N ALA A 46 5.23 -14.97 7.56
CA ALA A 46 5.45 -14.02 6.47
C ALA A 46 4.83 -14.46 5.13
N PHE A 47 4.67 -15.74 4.91
CA PHE A 47 4.18 -16.35 3.67
C PHE A 47 2.74 -16.90 3.77
N ALA A 48 2.09 -16.71 4.91
CA ALA A 48 0.69 -17.09 5.09
C ALA A 48 -0.23 -16.00 4.52
N ASP A 49 -1.36 -16.41 3.96
CA ASP A 49 -2.37 -15.48 3.43
C ASP A 49 -3.23 -14.90 4.56
N LEU A 50 -2.61 -14.07 5.37
CA LEU A 50 -3.22 -13.40 6.52
C LEU A 50 -2.58 -12.02 6.75
N ALA A 51 -3.34 -11.13 7.39
CA ALA A 51 -2.83 -9.86 7.89
C ALA A 51 -1.89 -10.12 9.07
N ILE A 52 -0.67 -9.54 9.02
CA ILE A 52 0.33 -9.72 10.07
C ILE A 52 0.27 -8.53 11.03
N PRO A 53 0.01 -8.77 12.34
CA PRO A 53 -0.04 -7.68 13.31
C PRO A 53 1.29 -6.94 13.43
N LEU A 54 1.21 -5.61 13.44
CA LEU A 54 2.29 -4.68 13.73
C LEU A 54 2.11 -4.06 15.12
N ALA A 55 2.96 -3.09 15.47
CA ALA A 55 2.77 -2.23 16.63
C ALA A 55 1.55 -1.30 16.43
N MET A 56 1.16 -0.60 17.47
CA MET A 56 0.09 0.40 17.47
C MET A 56 -1.27 -0.11 16.95
N GLY A 57 -1.53 -1.42 17.06
CA GLY A 57 -2.77 -2.03 16.55
C GLY A 57 -2.89 -2.09 15.03
N GLN A 58 -1.80 -1.81 14.30
CA GLN A 58 -1.77 -1.85 12.85
C GLN A 58 -1.46 -3.27 12.33
N SER A 59 -1.56 -3.47 11.02
CA SER A 59 -1.24 -4.75 10.38
C SER A 59 -0.71 -4.58 8.97
N MET A 60 0.13 -5.53 8.53
CA MET A 60 0.43 -5.68 7.09
C MET A 60 -0.77 -6.32 6.40
N MET A 61 -1.01 -5.93 5.15
CA MET A 61 -1.98 -6.59 4.28
C MET A 61 -1.61 -8.05 4.04
N CYS A 62 -2.56 -8.90 3.63
CA CYS A 62 -2.25 -10.24 3.18
C CYS A 62 -1.60 -10.22 1.77
N PRO A 63 -0.74 -11.20 1.45
CA PRO A 63 0.07 -11.18 0.21
C PRO A 63 -0.76 -11.05 -1.08
N ARG A 64 -1.94 -11.64 -1.15
CA ARG A 64 -2.81 -11.56 -2.32
C ARG A 64 -3.33 -10.12 -2.58
N VAL A 65 -3.66 -9.38 -1.52
CA VAL A 65 -4.10 -7.98 -1.63
C VAL A 65 -2.92 -7.10 -2.06
N GLU A 66 -1.73 -7.32 -1.46
CA GLU A 66 -0.49 -6.62 -1.85
C GLU A 66 -0.19 -6.82 -3.34
N GLY A 67 -0.28 -8.06 -3.84
CA GLY A 67 -0.05 -8.38 -5.25
C GLY A 67 -1.08 -7.74 -6.20
N ARG A 68 -2.38 -7.84 -5.87
CA ARG A 68 -3.45 -7.20 -6.66
C ARG A 68 -3.33 -5.69 -6.71
N MET A 69 -3.01 -5.05 -5.60
CA MET A 69 -2.74 -3.63 -5.50
C MET A 69 -1.58 -3.21 -6.41
N LEU A 70 -0.43 -3.87 -6.28
CA LEU A 70 0.76 -3.56 -7.09
C LEU A 70 0.50 -3.75 -8.59
N GLN A 71 -0.24 -4.80 -8.97
CA GLN A 71 -0.62 -5.05 -10.37
C GLN A 71 -1.57 -3.98 -10.90
N SER A 72 -2.60 -3.60 -10.14
CA SER A 72 -3.58 -2.58 -10.58
C SER A 72 -2.95 -1.21 -10.76
N LEU A 73 -1.95 -0.90 -9.95
CA LEU A 73 -1.20 0.35 -10.04
C LEU A 73 -0.28 0.43 -11.25
N ASP A 74 0.20 -0.69 -11.79
CA ASP A 74 1.14 -0.75 -12.92
C ASP A 74 2.23 0.32 -12.86
N VAL A 75 2.95 0.39 -11.72
CA VAL A 75 3.95 1.42 -11.45
C VAL A 75 5.09 1.37 -12.46
N GLN A 76 5.40 2.51 -13.08
CA GLN A 76 6.46 2.65 -14.09
C GLN A 76 7.73 3.25 -13.47
N LYS A 77 8.88 3.00 -14.12
CA LYS A 77 10.19 3.51 -13.67
C LYS A 77 10.29 5.04 -13.62
N ALA A 78 9.45 5.73 -14.36
CA ALA A 78 9.40 7.19 -14.38
C ALA A 78 8.49 7.79 -13.29
N ASP A 79 7.61 6.98 -12.68
CA ASP A 79 6.59 7.44 -11.75
C ASP A 79 7.20 7.96 -10.44
N SER A 80 6.62 9.03 -9.93
CA SER A 80 6.70 9.45 -8.54
C SER A 80 5.54 8.84 -7.76
N VAL A 81 5.80 8.29 -6.59
CA VAL A 81 4.80 7.59 -5.78
C VAL A 81 4.65 8.26 -4.42
N LEU A 82 3.40 8.45 -3.98
CA LEU A 82 3.04 8.75 -2.60
C LEU A 82 2.38 7.52 -1.99
N GLU A 83 2.94 7.01 -0.89
CA GLU A 83 2.36 5.96 -0.07
C GLU A 83 1.83 6.54 1.24
N ILE A 84 0.59 6.20 1.57
CA ILE A 84 -0.06 6.58 2.82
C ILE A 84 -0.19 5.32 3.69
N GLY A 85 0.57 5.30 4.80
CA GLY A 85 0.69 4.16 5.69
C GLY A 85 1.91 3.29 5.38
N THR A 86 3.09 3.71 5.81
CA THR A 86 4.35 2.96 5.64
C THR A 86 4.30 1.58 6.31
N GLY A 87 3.72 1.52 7.51
CA GLY A 87 3.59 0.31 8.30
C GLY A 87 4.93 -0.42 8.51
N SER A 88 5.05 -1.61 7.95
CA SER A 88 6.29 -2.41 8.04
C SER A 88 7.41 -1.93 7.10
N GLY A 89 7.09 -1.12 6.08
CA GLY A 89 7.97 -0.74 4.99
C GLY A 89 8.03 -1.73 3.81
N PHE A 90 7.25 -2.81 3.83
CA PHE A 90 7.27 -3.82 2.76
C PHE A 90 6.77 -3.27 1.42
N ILE A 91 5.62 -2.59 1.43
CA ILE A 91 5.07 -1.98 0.21
C ILE A 91 5.97 -0.83 -0.24
N THR A 92 6.50 -0.02 0.66
CA THR A 92 7.50 1.01 0.35
C THR A 92 8.69 0.43 -0.40
N ALA A 93 9.23 -0.72 0.05
CA ALA A 93 10.34 -1.42 -0.61
C ALA A 93 9.94 -1.93 -2.01
N CYS A 94 8.74 -2.47 -2.17
CA CYS A 94 8.20 -2.89 -3.46
C CYS A 94 8.07 -1.71 -4.42
N LEU A 95 7.50 -0.61 -3.97
CA LEU A 95 7.33 0.62 -4.76
C LEU A 95 8.68 1.25 -5.13
N SER A 96 9.65 1.26 -4.21
CA SER A 96 11.02 1.71 -4.45
C SER A 96 11.70 0.94 -5.58
N ALA A 97 11.48 -0.37 -5.65
CA ALA A 97 12.02 -1.20 -6.74
C ALA A 97 11.38 -0.92 -8.10
N LEU A 98 10.15 -0.39 -8.14
CA LEU A 98 9.39 -0.13 -9.36
C LEU A 98 9.51 1.32 -9.85
N ALA A 99 9.46 2.29 -8.96
CA ALA A 99 9.30 3.71 -9.23
C ALA A 99 10.63 4.47 -9.39
N ARG A 100 10.53 5.73 -9.79
CA ARG A 100 11.63 6.71 -9.78
C ARG A 100 11.93 7.17 -8.35
N CYS A 101 10.90 7.52 -7.60
CA CYS A 101 11.00 7.94 -6.20
C CYS A 101 9.70 7.64 -5.45
N VAL A 102 9.81 7.42 -4.15
CA VAL A 102 8.69 7.13 -3.26
C VAL A 102 8.76 8.07 -2.07
N VAL A 103 7.68 8.78 -1.81
CA VAL A 103 7.42 9.45 -0.52
C VAL A 103 6.44 8.58 0.24
N SER A 104 6.76 8.20 1.48
CA SER A 104 5.89 7.37 2.31
C SER A 104 5.63 8.04 3.64
N VAL A 105 4.36 8.23 4.00
CA VAL A 105 3.95 8.87 5.24
C VAL A 105 3.37 7.86 6.22
N GLU A 106 3.84 7.93 7.47
CA GLU A 106 3.41 7.10 8.58
C GLU A 106 2.92 7.97 9.74
N LEU A 107 1.80 7.57 10.33
CA LEU A 107 1.24 8.26 11.49
C LEU A 107 2.06 8.01 12.77
N PHE A 108 2.50 6.77 12.94
CA PHE A 108 3.14 6.30 14.18
C PHE A 108 4.66 6.32 14.05
N GLU A 109 5.32 7.16 14.84
CA GLU A 109 6.78 7.28 14.86
C GLU A 109 7.49 5.95 15.14
N GLU A 110 6.90 5.05 15.94
CA GLU A 110 7.45 3.72 16.21
C GLU A 110 7.53 2.87 14.91
N LEU A 111 6.47 2.86 14.10
CA LEU A 111 6.45 2.16 12.82
C LEU A 111 7.38 2.81 11.80
N PHE A 112 7.41 4.15 11.75
CA PHE A 112 8.34 4.90 10.90
C PHE A 112 9.80 4.48 11.18
N LEU A 113 10.24 4.48 12.44
CA LEU A 113 11.62 4.13 12.82
C LEU A 113 11.96 2.68 12.46
N GLU A 114 11.04 1.74 12.69
CA GLU A 114 11.23 0.35 12.31
C GLU A 114 11.33 0.17 10.78
N ALA A 115 10.46 0.83 10.01
CA ALA A 115 10.46 0.79 8.56
C ALA A 115 11.75 1.41 7.98
N GLU A 116 12.20 2.54 8.54
CA GLU A 116 13.44 3.21 8.13
C GLU A 116 14.65 2.28 8.26
N ILE A 117 14.77 1.57 9.39
CA ILE A 117 15.86 0.60 9.60
C ILE A 117 15.82 -0.51 8.53
N ARG A 118 14.62 -1.07 8.25
CA ARG A 118 14.45 -2.16 7.28
C ARG A 118 14.76 -1.70 5.85
N LEU A 119 14.29 -0.51 5.46
CA LEU A 119 14.51 0.07 4.13
C LEU A 119 15.99 0.43 3.90
N ARG A 120 16.67 0.99 4.90
CA ARG A 120 18.11 1.24 4.84
C ARG A 120 18.91 -0.05 4.68
N ALA A 121 18.54 -1.11 5.39
CA ALA A 121 19.20 -2.41 5.26
C ALA A 121 19.08 -3.01 3.85
N ARG A 122 18.06 -2.61 3.09
CA ARG A 122 17.82 -3.01 1.70
C ARG A 122 18.31 -2.03 0.66
N ASN A 123 18.97 -0.95 1.09
CA ASN A 123 19.50 0.09 0.20
C ASN A 123 18.43 0.75 -0.70
N SER A 124 17.24 0.96 -0.17
CA SER A 124 16.14 1.69 -0.85
C SER A 124 16.43 3.20 -0.84
N GLN A 125 17.33 3.66 -1.73
CA GLN A 125 17.86 5.03 -1.72
C GLN A 125 16.91 6.08 -2.30
N ASN A 126 15.88 5.67 -3.04
CA ASN A 126 14.89 6.55 -3.68
C ASN A 126 13.61 6.68 -2.84
N THR A 127 13.70 6.46 -1.52
CA THR A 127 12.58 6.59 -0.59
C THR A 127 12.80 7.75 0.37
N GLU A 128 11.77 8.54 0.57
CA GLU A 128 11.65 9.56 1.61
C GLU A 128 10.54 9.15 2.57
N LEU A 129 10.87 8.95 3.84
CA LEU A 129 9.89 8.64 4.88
C LEU A 129 9.53 9.89 5.67
N CYS A 130 8.25 10.08 5.93
CA CYS A 130 7.71 11.19 6.70
C CYS A 130 6.86 10.68 7.87
N VAL A 131 6.91 11.37 9.00
CA VAL A 131 5.92 11.19 10.08
C VAL A 131 4.84 12.24 9.89
N GLY A 132 3.56 11.81 9.89
CA GLY A 132 2.46 12.75 9.75
C GLY A 132 1.09 12.10 9.69
N ASP A 133 0.08 12.87 10.04
CA ASP A 133 -1.32 12.47 9.95
C ASP A 133 -1.98 13.13 8.73
N VAL A 134 -2.23 12.31 7.71
CA VAL A 134 -2.86 12.79 6.46
C VAL A 134 -4.31 13.23 6.66
N MET A 135 -4.97 12.73 7.70
CA MET A 135 -6.35 13.11 8.03
C MET A 135 -6.40 14.38 8.90
N SER A 136 -5.26 14.83 9.44
CA SER A 136 -5.15 15.98 10.36
C SER A 136 -4.12 17.02 9.89
N GLY A 137 -3.99 17.22 8.59
CA GLY A 137 -3.27 18.35 8.01
C GLY A 137 -1.90 18.09 7.42
N TRP A 138 -1.35 16.86 7.49
CA TRP A 138 -0.17 16.55 6.68
C TRP A 138 -0.53 16.57 5.19
N GLN A 139 0.33 17.14 4.37
CA GLN A 139 0.14 17.22 2.93
C GLN A 139 1.48 16.97 2.22
N PRO A 140 1.49 16.32 1.04
CA PRO A 140 2.68 16.20 0.23
C PRO A 140 3.08 17.56 -0.34
N GLN A 141 4.37 17.77 -0.58
CA GLN A 141 4.88 19.02 -1.16
C GLN A 141 4.46 19.22 -2.64
N GLN A 142 4.11 18.14 -3.32
CA GLN A 142 3.68 18.12 -4.72
C GLN A 142 2.75 16.92 -4.98
N ALA A 143 2.01 16.97 -6.07
CA ALA A 143 1.25 15.81 -6.53
C ALA A 143 2.17 14.73 -7.12
N HIS A 144 1.68 13.49 -7.16
CA HIS A 144 2.42 12.30 -7.58
C HIS A 144 1.71 11.59 -8.74
N ASP A 145 2.46 10.81 -9.50
CA ASP A 145 1.91 10.02 -10.61
C ASP A 145 1.10 8.82 -10.09
N VAL A 146 1.47 8.34 -8.91
CA VAL A 146 0.77 7.24 -8.22
C VAL A 146 0.56 7.60 -6.76
N VAL A 147 -0.66 7.38 -6.24
CA VAL A 147 -0.98 7.45 -4.81
C VAL A 147 -1.44 6.07 -4.35
N VAL A 148 -0.89 5.60 -3.25
CA VAL A 148 -1.20 4.28 -2.67
C VAL A 148 -1.67 4.47 -1.24
N VAL A 149 -2.92 4.09 -0.96
CA VAL A 149 -3.45 4.08 0.40
C VAL A 149 -3.44 2.64 0.90
N THR A 150 -2.57 2.34 1.87
CA THR A 150 -2.37 0.97 2.39
C THR A 150 -3.33 0.59 3.53
N GLY A 151 -4.21 1.49 3.92
CA GLY A 151 -5.36 1.27 4.79
C GLY A 151 -6.67 1.48 4.04
N SER A 152 -7.79 1.53 4.77
CA SER A 152 -9.08 1.89 4.20
C SER A 152 -9.57 3.25 4.65
N VAL A 153 -10.56 3.78 3.95
CA VAL A 153 -11.31 5.00 4.32
C VAL A 153 -12.80 4.75 4.13
N PRO A 154 -13.69 5.32 4.95
CA PRO A 154 -15.14 5.19 4.74
C PRO A 154 -15.60 5.77 3.40
N ALA A 155 -14.96 6.88 2.98
CA ALA A 155 -15.12 7.50 1.66
C ALA A 155 -13.80 8.18 1.29
N VAL A 156 -13.50 8.29 0.00
CA VAL A 156 -12.27 8.96 -0.48
C VAL A 156 -12.34 10.45 -0.16
N PRO A 157 -11.42 10.98 0.69
CA PRO A 157 -11.38 12.42 0.94
C PRO A 157 -11.06 13.18 -0.35
N GLU A 158 -11.77 14.30 -0.59
CA GLU A 158 -11.57 15.09 -1.81
C GLU A 158 -10.12 15.55 -1.98
N PHE A 159 -9.45 15.91 -0.90
CA PHE A 159 -8.07 16.37 -0.94
C PHE A 159 -7.07 15.27 -1.37
N PHE A 160 -7.39 13.97 -1.27
CA PHE A 160 -6.56 12.90 -1.83
C PHE A 160 -6.47 13.01 -3.36
N ARG A 161 -7.53 13.48 -4.01
CA ARG A 161 -7.56 13.69 -5.46
C ARG A 161 -6.56 14.75 -5.93
N ASP A 162 -6.32 15.77 -5.10
CA ASP A 162 -5.37 16.84 -5.40
C ASP A 162 -3.90 16.36 -5.38
N TRP A 163 -3.65 15.21 -4.72
CA TRP A 163 -2.31 14.62 -4.64
C TRP A 163 -1.94 13.73 -5.83
N VAL A 164 -2.87 13.53 -6.76
CA VAL A 164 -2.64 12.74 -7.99
C VAL A 164 -2.41 13.68 -9.17
N ASN A 165 -1.31 13.50 -9.91
CA ASN A 165 -1.03 14.25 -11.13
C ASN A 165 -2.09 13.99 -12.23
N PRO A 166 -2.35 14.93 -13.16
CA PRO A 166 -3.09 14.63 -14.39
C PRO A 166 -2.47 13.43 -15.12
N GLY A 167 -3.28 12.44 -15.48
CA GLY A 167 -2.83 11.15 -16.03
C GLY A 167 -2.36 10.14 -14.99
N GLY A 168 -2.33 10.51 -13.71
CA GLY A 168 -1.95 9.65 -12.59
C GLY A 168 -3.11 8.77 -12.09
N ARG A 169 -2.83 7.99 -11.05
CA ARG A 169 -3.78 7.04 -10.48
C ARG A 169 -3.60 6.82 -8.99
N MET A 170 -4.67 6.40 -8.33
CA MET A 170 -4.69 6.12 -6.90
C MET A 170 -5.34 4.76 -6.63
N PHE A 171 -4.69 3.94 -5.81
CA PHE A 171 -5.32 2.78 -5.19
C PHE A 171 -5.80 3.15 -3.80
N VAL A 172 -7.03 2.79 -3.48
CA VAL A 172 -7.65 3.01 -2.17
C VAL A 172 -8.68 1.93 -1.88
N VAL A 173 -8.83 1.56 -0.62
CA VAL A 173 -9.91 0.68 -0.15
C VAL A 173 -10.96 1.53 0.54
N VAL A 174 -12.21 1.40 0.09
CA VAL A 174 -13.34 2.25 0.51
C VAL A 174 -14.44 1.40 1.14
N GLY A 175 -15.04 1.91 2.17
CA GLY A 175 -16.19 1.28 2.85
C GLY A 175 -15.93 1.01 4.33
N GLU A 176 -16.83 0.23 4.92
CA GLU A 176 -16.80 -0.17 6.32
C GLU A 176 -16.75 -1.68 6.44
N SER A 177 -15.98 -2.16 7.44
CA SER A 177 -15.89 -3.60 7.74
C SER A 177 -17.29 -4.22 7.96
N PRO A 178 -17.55 -5.42 7.46
CA PRO A 178 -16.61 -6.36 6.83
C PRO A 178 -16.56 -6.28 5.29
N ALA A 179 -17.32 -5.40 4.66
CA ALA A 179 -17.47 -5.36 3.20
C ALA A 179 -16.93 -4.04 2.64
N MET A 180 -15.64 -4.03 2.31
CA MET A 180 -14.97 -2.90 1.70
C MET A 180 -14.58 -3.22 0.25
N GLN A 181 -14.45 -2.19 -0.57
CA GLN A 181 -14.11 -2.29 -1.98
C GLN A 181 -12.75 -1.69 -2.26
N ALA A 182 -11.84 -2.49 -2.80
CA ALA A 182 -10.61 -1.98 -3.38
C ALA A 182 -10.91 -1.31 -4.72
N CYS A 183 -10.47 -0.06 -4.88
CA CYS A 183 -10.75 0.76 -6.05
C CYS A 183 -9.45 1.32 -6.66
N LEU A 184 -9.43 1.42 -7.98
CA LEU A 184 -8.46 2.19 -8.75
C LEU A 184 -9.15 3.45 -9.28
N LEU A 185 -8.66 4.62 -8.84
CA LEU A 185 -9.10 5.91 -9.34
C LEU A 185 -8.05 6.44 -10.31
N THR A 186 -8.42 6.72 -11.54
CA THR A 186 -7.52 7.27 -12.57
C THR A 186 -7.94 8.70 -12.89
N ARG A 187 -7.00 9.63 -12.80
CA ARG A 187 -7.19 11.03 -13.17
C ARG A 187 -6.88 11.21 -14.65
N GLY A 188 -7.87 11.62 -15.43
CA GLY A 188 -7.66 12.03 -16.83
C GLY A 188 -6.83 13.31 -16.95
N VAL A 189 -6.35 13.58 -18.16
CA VAL A 189 -5.55 14.78 -18.46
C VAL A 189 -6.36 16.07 -18.26
N PHE A 190 -7.69 16.01 -18.44
CA PHE A 190 -8.62 17.13 -18.32
C PHE A 190 -9.37 17.18 -16.98
N SER A 191 -8.81 16.55 -15.92
CA SER A 191 -9.38 16.52 -14.56
C SER A 191 -10.65 15.70 -14.41
N ASP A 192 -11.03 14.90 -15.38
CA ASP A 192 -12.03 13.85 -15.26
C ASP A 192 -11.48 12.69 -14.43
N TRP A 193 -12.36 11.99 -13.70
CA TRP A 193 -11.99 10.84 -12.90
C TRP A 193 -12.75 9.61 -13.36
N ARG A 194 -12.01 8.50 -13.49
CA ARG A 194 -12.57 7.16 -13.68
C ARG A 194 -12.30 6.36 -12.42
N GLU A 195 -13.34 5.73 -11.91
CA GLU A 195 -13.26 4.81 -10.78
C GLU A 195 -13.53 3.39 -11.28
N GLU A 196 -12.67 2.47 -10.89
CA GLU A 196 -12.79 1.05 -11.20
C GLU A 196 -12.76 0.25 -9.89
N SER A 197 -13.82 -0.54 -9.68
CA SER A 197 -13.92 -1.49 -8.57
C SER A 197 -13.13 -2.75 -8.92
N LEU A 198 -12.16 -3.12 -8.10
CA LEU A 198 -11.23 -4.20 -8.41
C LEU A 198 -11.62 -5.52 -7.73
N PHE A 199 -11.80 -5.50 -6.42
CA PHE A 199 -12.15 -6.68 -5.61
C PHE A 199 -12.62 -6.25 -4.22
N GLU A 200 -13.34 -7.16 -3.55
CA GLU A 200 -13.74 -6.98 -2.16
C GLU A 200 -12.62 -7.38 -1.20
N THR A 201 -12.46 -6.62 -0.13
CA THR A 201 -11.48 -6.88 0.92
C THR A 201 -11.93 -6.25 2.24
N ASP A 202 -11.15 -6.48 3.29
CA ASP A 202 -11.34 -5.83 4.60
C ASP A 202 -9.96 -5.41 5.13
N LEU A 203 -9.74 -4.11 5.26
CA LEU A 203 -8.52 -3.50 5.78
C LEU A 203 -8.81 -2.60 6.97
N LEU A 204 -7.82 -2.46 7.86
CA LEU A 204 -7.89 -1.46 8.92
C LEU A 204 -8.07 -0.07 8.33
N CYS A 205 -9.00 0.67 8.93
CA CYS A 205 -9.25 2.06 8.55
C CYS A 205 -8.08 2.95 8.94
N LEU A 206 -7.76 3.94 8.10
CA LEU A 206 -6.80 4.97 8.47
C LEU A 206 -7.28 5.65 9.76
N VAL A 207 -6.37 5.80 10.71
CA VAL A 207 -6.67 6.49 11.96
C VAL A 207 -7.12 7.92 11.66
N ASN A 208 -8.07 8.42 12.42
CA ASN A 208 -8.69 9.74 12.24
C ASN A 208 -9.50 9.92 10.95
N SER A 209 -9.69 8.88 10.11
CA SER A 209 -10.66 8.96 9.03
C SER A 209 -12.08 8.88 9.60
N THR A 210 -12.91 9.83 9.23
CA THR A 210 -14.33 9.89 9.64
C THR A 210 -15.23 9.57 8.47
N ALA A 211 -16.31 8.83 8.73
CA ALA A 211 -17.39 8.71 7.75
C ALA A 211 -17.95 10.09 7.43
N PRO A 212 -18.34 10.37 6.17
CA PRO A 212 -19.12 11.56 5.85
C PRO A 212 -20.32 11.63 6.78
N ALA A 213 -20.67 12.83 7.28
CA ALA A 213 -21.83 13.00 8.12
C ALA A 213 -23.06 12.44 7.38
N GLY A 214 -23.62 11.33 7.88
CA GLY A 214 -24.83 10.74 7.33
C GLY A 214 -25.96 11.76 7.40
N PHE A 215 -26.79 11.83 6.37
CA PHE A 215 -28.05 12.54 6.49
C PHE A 215 -28.92 11.76 7.47
N ASP A 216 -29.13 12.28 8.67
CA ASP A 216 -30.21 11.84 9.55
C ASP A 216 -31.54 12.29 8.91
N PHE A 217 -32.39 11.30 8.57
CA PHE A 217 -33.75 11.53 8.09
C PHE A 217 -34.70 11.65 9.26
#